data_9fd702531c5796c9cf4e633ca6205352
#
_entry.id   9fd702531c5796c9cf4e633ca6205352
#
_cell.length_a   1.000
_cell.length_b   1.000
_cell.length_c   1.000
_cell.angle_alpha   90.00
_cell.angle_beta   90.00
_cell.angle_gamma   90.00
#
_symmetry.space_group_name_H-M   'P 1'
#
loop_
_entity.id
_entity.type
_entity.pdbx_description
1 polymer ?
#
loop_
_entity_poly.entity_id
_entity_poly.type
_entity_poly.pdbx_seq_one_letter_code
_entity_poly.pdbx_strand_id
1 'polypeptide(L)'
;SPGIPKKADLIFKINQKGIRLSSEIEFASEFTDAKIIAITGSNGKTTTTSLIYHILKNDDLKVGLGGNIGKSFAKQVADENFDYYVLEVSSFQLDDIQHFRPYISLLLNLSPDHLDQYNYNYEEYALAKFRIAENQENDNYFIYNRDDEMSQKLLQELDLRVKKIPFSMKEKLHE
;
A
#
# COMPACT_ATOMS: atom_id res chain seq x y z
N SER A 1 -10.35 -11.80 1.76
CA SER A 1 -10.90 -10.76 0.90
C SER A 1 -11.15 -9.50 1.72
N PRO A 2 -10.75 -8.30 1.27
CA PRO A 2 -10.93 -7.05 2.03
C PRO A 2 -12.40 -6.71 2.32
N GLY A 3 -13.36 -7.38 1.67
CA GLY A 3 -14.79 -7.24 1.94
C GLY A 3 -15.35 -8.06 3.09
N ILE A 4 -14.53 -8.86 3.79
CA ILE A 4 -15.00 -9.63 4.95
C ILE A 4 -14.72 -8.81 6.21
N PRO A 5 -15.78 -8.43 6.98
CA PRO A 5 -15.57 -7.67 8.21
C PRO A 5 -14.72 -8.45 9.24
N LYS A 6 -13.79 -7.76 9.91
CA LYS A 6 -12.94 -8.37 10.95
C LYS A 6 -13.74 -9.06 12.08
N LYS A 7 -14.97 -8.61 12.32
CA LYS A 7 -15.90 -9.17 13.32
C LYS A 7 -16.72 -10.38 12.83
N ALA A 8 -16.51 -10.84 11.58
CA ALA A 8 -17.25 -11.99 11.06
C ALA A 8 -16.89 -13.29 11.81
N ASP A 9 -17.88 -14.14 12.07
CA ASP A 9 -17.71 -15.44 12.75
C ASP A 9 -16.63 -16.31 12.11
N LEU A 10 -16.48 -16.22 10.78
CA LEU A 10 -15.44 -16.92 10.04
C LEU A 10 -14.04 -16.49 10.50
N ILE A 11 -13.81 -15.18 10.63
CA ILE A 11 -12.52 -14.63 11.08
C ILE A 11 -12.21 -15.07 12.50
N PHE A 12 -13.22 -15.03 13.38
CA PHE A 12 -13.06 -15.52 14.76
C PHE A 12 -12.66 -17.01 14.80
N LYS A 13 -13.32 -17.87 14.00
CA LYS A 13 -13.00 -19.30 13.92
C LYS A 13 -11.61 -19.58 13.35
N ILE A 14 -11.17 -18.78 12.36
CA ILE A 14 -9.82 -18.86 11.77
C ILE A 14 -8.78 -18.54 12.84
N ASN A 15 -8.96 -17.43 13.57
CA ASN A 15 -8.06 -17.01 14.64
C ASN A 15 -7.99 -18.02 15.79
N GLN A 16 -9.14 -18.60 16.20
CA GLN A 16 -9.17 -19.67 17.22
C GLN A 16 -8.35 -20.91 16.83
N LYS A 17 -8.26 -21.19 15.54
CA LYS A 17 -7.49 -22.33 15.01
C LYS A 17 -6.03 -21.99 14.75
N GLY A 18 -5.58 -20.76 15.05
CA GLY A 18 -4.22 -20.31 14.75
C GLY A 18 -3.88 -20.29 13.24
N ILE A 19 -4.90 -20.21 12.37
CA ILE A 19 -4.68 -20.14 10.92
C ILE A 19 -4.32 -18.70 10.56
N ARG A 20 -3.21 -18.53 9.82
CA ARG A 20 -2.76 -17.22 9.36
C ARG A 20 -3.79 -16.59 8.42
N LEU A 21 -4.21 -15.37 8.76
CA LEU A 21 -4.92 -14.50 7.82
C LEU A 21 -3.88 -13.75 6.99
N SER A 22 -4.09 -13.68 5.70
CA SER A 22 -3.22 -12.97 4.78
C SER A 22 -4.06 -12.25 3.72
N SER A 23 -3.65 -11.05 3.36
CA SER A 23 -4.21 -10.36 2.20
C SER A 23 -3.63 -10.94 0.90
N GLU A 24 -4.33 -10.73 -0.23
CA GLU A 24 -3.84 -11.18 -1.54
C GLU A 24 -2.48 -10.58 -1.87
N ILE A 25 -2.27 -9.29 -1.53
CA ILE A 25 -1.01 -8.60 -1.81
C ILE A 25 0.15 -9.15 -0.99
N GLU A 26 -0.09 -9.49 0.27
CA GLU A 26 0.88 -10.15 1.13
C GLU A 26 1.27 -11.51 0.56
N PHE A 27 0.27 -12.36 0.30
CA PHE A 27 0.50 -13.72 -0.21
C PHE A 27 1.24 -13.69 -1.55
N ALA A 28 0.78 -12.89 -2.52
CA ALA A 28 1.37 -12.88 -3.85
C ALA A 28 2.79 -12.30 -3.88
N SER A 29 3.10 -11.34 -3.00
CA SER A 29 4.44 -10.76 -2.93
C SER A 29 5.53 -11.76 -2.50
N GLU A 30 5.15 -12.86 -1.83
CA GLU A 30 6.08 -13.93 -1.44
C GLU A 30 6.56 -14.79 -2.65
N PHE A 31 5.90 -14.67 -3.81
CA PHE A 31 6.15 -15.49 -5.00
C PHE A 31 6.68 -14.70 -6.21
N THR A 32 7.17 -13.50 -6.00
CA THR A 32 7.77 -12.68 -7.07
C THR A 32 8.97 -11.89 -6.57
N ASP A 33 10.00 -11.82 -7.41
CA ASP A 33 11.18 -10.96 -7.21
C ASP A 33 11.03 -9.60 -7.93
N ALA A 34 9.90 -9.37 -8.61
CA ALA A 34 9.64 -8.12 -9.32
C ALA A 34 9.57 -6.93 -8.35
N LYS A 35 10.03 -5.77 -8.80
CA LYS A 35 9.92 -4.54 -8.00
C LYS A 35 8.47 -4.08 -7.91
N ILE A 36 7.97 -3.96 -6.69
CA ILE A 36 6.60 -3.50 -6.44
C ILE A 36 6.60 -1.99 -6.18
N ILE A 37 5.74 -1.27 -6.91
CA ILE A 37 5.39 0.13 -6.67
C ILE A 37 3.97 0.12 -6.12
N ALA A 38 3.80 0.44 -4.84
CA ALA A 38 2.53 0.37 -4.15
C ALA A 38 1.98 1.77 -3.86
N ILE A 39 0.73 2.03 -4.18
CA ILE A 39 0.09 3.32 -4.05
C ILE A 39 -1.10 3.23 -3.10
N THR A 40 -1.11 4.06 -2.05
CA THR A 40 -2.23 4.22 -1.14
C THR A 40 -2.58 5.69 -0.92
N GLY A 41 -3.65 5.94 -0.22
CA GLY A 41 -4.18 7.27 0.09
C GLY A 41 -5.70 7.23 0.21
N SER A 42 -6.31 8.30 0.65
CA SER A 42 -7.78 8.43 0.66
C SER A 42 -8.29 8.66 -0.77
N ASN A 43 -7.70 9.58 -1.50
CA ASN A 43 -8.11 9.97 -2.85
C ASN A 43 -6.95 9.89 -3.86
N GLY A 44 -7.28 9.74 -5.15
CA GLY A 44 -6.33 9.79 -6.26
C GLY A 44 -5.56 8.50 -6.53
N LYS A 45 -5.77 7.44 -5.76
CA LYS A 45 -5.08 6.15 -5.93
C LYS A 45 -5.13 5.63 -7.36
N THR A 46 -6.34 5.42 -7.88
CA THR A 46 -6.57 4.82 -9.21
C THR A 46 -5.92 5.64 -10.32
N THR A 47 -6.05 6.97 -10.27
CA THR A 47 -5.44 7.86 -11.27
C THR A 47 -3.93 7.77 -11.24
N THR A 48 -3.32 7.85 -10.05
CA THR A 48 -1.86 7.79 -9.88
C THR A 48 -1.31 6.42 -10.26
N THR A 49 -1.96 5.33 -9.83
CA THR A 49 -1.58 3.96 -10.17
C THR A 49 -1.61 3.73 -11.68
N SER A 50 -2.69 4.16 -12.34
CA SER A 50 -2.85 4.03 -13.79
C SER A 50 -1.83 4.88 -14.56
N LEU A 51 -1.52 6.09 -14.06
CA LEU A 51 -0.52 6.97 -14.68
C LEU A 51 0.88 6.37 -14.60
N ILE A 52 1.30 5.90 -13.43
CA ILE A 52 2.61 5.25 -13.24
C ILE A 52 2.72 4.01 -14.13
N TYR A 53 1.70 3.15 -14.14
CA TYR A 53 1.65 2.00 -15.03
C TYR A 53 1.81 2.40 -16.50
N HIS A 54 1.09 3.43 -16.95
CA HIS A 54 1.15 3.91 -18.33
C HIS A 54 2.55 4.43 -18.69
N ILE A 55 3.19 5.19 -17.79
CA ILE A 55 4.55 5.73 -18.00
C ILE A 55 5.54 4.57 -18.17
N LEU A 56 5.57 3.62 -17.24
CA LEU A 56 6.50 2.50 -17.27
C LEU A 56 6.27 1.59 -18.49
N LYS A 57 5.01 1.37 -18.85
CA LYS A 57 4.67 0.57 -20.03
C LYS A 57 5.10 1.21 -21.34
N ASN A 58 5.05 2.55 -21.44
CA ASN A 58 5.52 3.27 -22.62
C ASN A 58 7.05 3.33 -22.74
N ASP A 59 7.76 2.97 -21.69
CA ASP A 59 9.22 2.82 -21.67
C ASP A 59 9.65 1.35 -21.89
N ASP A 60 8.80 0.57 -22.56
CA ASP A 60 8.99 -0.85 -22.93
C ASP A 60 9.30 -1.79 -21.76
N LEU A 61 8.98 -1.39 -20.51
CA LEU A 61 9.13 -2.23 -19.34
C LEU A 61 8.01 -3.27 -19.25
N LYS A 62 8.34 -4.46 -18.77
CA LYS A 62 7.34 -5.48 -18.45
C LYS A 62 6.68 -5.15 -17.12
N VAL A 63 5.47 -4.60 -17.16
CA VAL A 63 4.77 -4.07 -15.99
C VAL A 63 3.39 -4.70 -15.85
N GLY A 64 3.10 -5.23 -14.66
CA GLY A 64 1.77 -5.66 -14.24
C GLY A 64 1.02 -4.53 -13.49
N LEU A 65 -0.31 -4.48 -13.66
CA LEU A 65 -1.21 -3.57 -12.95
C LEU A 65 -2.21 -4.37 -12.12
N GLY A 66 -2.27 -4.13 -10.82
CA GLY A 66 -3.14 -4.91 -9.95
C GLY A 66 -3.44 -4.28 -8.59
N GLY A 67 -3.80 -5.14 -7.65
CA GLY A 67 -4.22 -4.75 -6.30
C GLY A 67 -5.71 -4.50 -6.20
N ASN A 68 -6.12 -3.34 -5.69
CA ASN A 68 -7.54 -2.95 -5.57
C ASN A 68 -8.20 -2.60 -6.90
N ILE A 69 -7.44 -2.52 -7.98
CA ILE A 69 -7.88 -2.29 -9.35
C ILE A 69 -7.21 -3.27 -10.31
N GLY A 70 -7.70 -3.34 -11.54
CA GLY A 70 -7.09 -4.15 -12.59
C GLY A 70 -7.32 -5.66 -12.40
N LYS A 71 -6.31 -6.43 -12.79
CA LYS A 71 -6.31 -7.89 -12.62
C LYS A 71 -5.82 -8.28 -11.24
N SER A 72 -6.26 -9.43 -10.71
CA SER A 72 -5.72 -10.00 -9.49
C SER A 72 -4.18 -10.06 -9.54
N PHE A 73 -3.52 -9.52 -8.51
CA PHE A 73 -2.07 -9.53 -8.41
C PHE A 73 -1.54 -10.97 -8.31
N ALA A 74 -2.18 -11.80 -7.48
CA ALA A 74 -1.80 -13.20 -7.32
C ALA A 74 -1.92 -13.97 -8.64
N LYS A 75 -2.97 -13.71 -9.43
CA LYS A 75 -3.13 -14.35 -10.74
C LYS A 75 -2.02 -13.93 -11.72
N GLN A 76 -1.66 -12.66 -11.73
CA GLN A 76 -0.57 -12.18 -12.59
C GLN A 76 0.77 -12.79 -12.19
N VAL A 77 1.07 -12.91 -10.89
CA VAL A 77 2.30 -13.56 -10.40
C VAL A 77 2.35 -15.04 -10.78
N ALA A 78 1.19 -15.72 -10.82
CA ALA A 78 1.13 -17.12 -11.21
C ALA A 78 1.27 -17.36 -12.73
N ASP A 79 0.74 -16.45 -13.54
CA ASP A 79 0.58 -16.65 -14.99
C ASP A 79 1.68 -15.95 -15.82
N GLU A 80 2.30 -14.88 -15.30
CA GLU A 80 3.15 -13.97 -16.07
C GLU A 80 4.40 -13.56 -15.28
N ASN A 81 5.50 -13.25 -15.96
CA ASN A 81 6.71 -12.68 -15.38
C ASN A 81 6.83 -11.21 -15.76
N PHE A 82 6.67 -10.34 -14.78
CA PHE A 82 6.89 -8.91 -14.92
C PHE A 82 8.17 -8.47 -14.17
N ASP A 83 8.79 -7.38 -14.64
CA ASP A 83 9.92 -6.74 -13.95
C ASP A 83 9.42 -5.81 -12.84
N TYR A 84 8.20 -5.26 -13.03
CA TYR A 84 7.55 -4.35 -12.10
C TYR A 84 6.07 -4.69 -11.95
N TYR A 85 5.55 -4.44 -10.74
CA TYR A 85 4.12 -4.38 -10.48
C TYR A 85 3.76 -3.01 -9.94
N VAL A 86 2.71 -2.39 -10.50
CA VAL A 86 2.12 -1.16 -9.97
C VAL A 86 0.79 -1.53 -9.32
N LEU A 87 0.72 -1.38 -8.00
CA LEU A 87 -0.39 -1.87 -7.19
C LEU A 87 -1.14 -0.72 -6.52
N GLU A 88 -2.44 -0.63 -6.76
CA GLU A 88 -3.32 0.15 -5.90
C GLU A 88 -3.60 -0.64 -4.62
N VAL A 89 -3.36 -0.02 -3.46
CA VAL A 89 -3.50 -0.71 -2.17
C VAL A 89 -4.46 0.06 -1.25
N SER A 90 -5.49 -0.63 -0.76
CA SER A 90 -6.40 -0.11 0.25
C SER A 90 -5.84 -0.29 1.68
N SER A 91 -6.36 0.48 2.65
CA SER A 91 -6.02 0.28 4.06
C SER A 91 -6.35 -1.13 4.55
N PHE A 92 -7.47 -1.70 4.10
CA PHE A 92 -7.88 -3.06 4.47
C PHE A 92 -6.90 -4.15 4.00
N GLN A 93 -6.27 -3.97 2.84
CA GLN A 93 -5.24 -4.89 2.37
C GLN A 93 -3.95 -4.78 3.18
N LEU A 94 -3.65 -3.57 3.71
CA LEU A 94 -2.49 -3.32 4.55
C LEU A 94 -2.69 -3.78 6.00
N ASP A 95 -3.92 -3.94 6.49
CA ASP A 95 -4.20 -4.36 7.85
C ASP A 95 -3.60 -5.73 8.21
N ASP A 96 -3.48 -6.62 7.24
CA ASP A 96 -3.05 -8.00 7.45
C ASP A 96 -1.68 -8.32 6.80
N ILE A 97 -0.88 -7.30 6.47
CA ILE A 97 0.49 -7.51 5.99
C ILE A 97 1.43 -7.88 7.13
N GLN A 98 2.46 -8.67 6.83
CA GLN A 98 3.54 -9.07 7.73
C GLN A 98 4.92 -8.90 7.09
N HIS A 99 5.03 -9.18 5.78
CA HIS A 99 6.28 -9.17 5.03
C HIS A 99 6.20 -8.35 3.74
N PHE A 100 4.99 -7.91 3.35
CA PHE A 100 4.81 -7.08 2.16
C PHE A 100 5.73 -5.87 2.20
N ARG A 101 6.67 -5.82 1.25
CA ARG A 101 7.74 -4.82 1.19
C ARG A 101 7.85 -4.26 -0.22
N PRO A 102 7.12 -3.21 -0.56
CA PRO A 102 7.26 -2.58 -1.87
C PRO A 102 8.64 -1.91 -2.01
N TYR A 103 9.20 -1.93 -3.24
CA TYR A 103 10.42 -1.19 -3.57
C TYR A 103 10.18 0.33 -3.47
N ILE A 104 9.03 0.79 -3.98
CA ILE A 104 8.57 2.18 -3.83
C ILE A 104 7.15 2.14 -3.26
N SER A 105 6.89 2.91 -2.22
CA SER A 105 5.54 3.15 -1.71
C SER A 105 5.17 4.63 -1.82
N LEU A 106 3.89 4.90 -2.15
CA LEU A 106 3.33 6.24 -2.23
C LEU A 106 2.13 6.37 -1.29
N LEU A 107 2.16 7.39 -0.42
CA LEU A 107 1.03 7.84 0.36
C LEU A 107 0.59 9.22 -0.16
N LEU A 108 -0.50 9.25 -0.93
CA LEU A 108 -0.92 10.44 -1.66
C LEU A 108 -1.52 11.52 -0.75
N ASN A 109 -2.40 11.11 0.15
CA ASN A 109 -3.11 11.99 1.07
C ASN A 109 -3.86 11.16 2.12
N LEU A 110 -4.20 11.82 3.22
CA LEU A 110 -5.06 11.30 4.26
C LEU A 110 -6.25 12.24 4.46
N SER A 111 -7.44 11.69 4.42
CA SER A 111 -8.68 12.37 4.82
C SER A 111 -9.62 11.34 5.45
N PRO A 112 -10.48 11.73 6.40
CA PRO A 112 -11.39 10.79 7.05
C PRO A 112 -12.26 10.05 6.02
N ASP A 113 -12.13 8.72 6.00
CA ASP A 113 -12.87 7.82 5.13
C ASP A 113 -12.97 6.45 5.79
N HIS A 114 -14.06 5.71 5.53
CA HIS A 114 -14.28 4.36 6.10
C HIS A 114 -14.06 4.25 7.62
N LEU A 115 -14.30 5.30 8.39
CA LEU A 115 -14.00 5.35 9.82
C LEU A 115 -14.82 4.34 10.63
N ASP A 116 -15.96 3.88 10.12
CA ASP A 116 -16.76 2.80 10.70
C ASP A 116 -15.96 1.49 10.88
N GLN A 117 -14.97 1.24 10.03
CA GLN A 117 -14.07 0.09 10.11
C GLN A 117 -12.89 0.29 11.08
N TYR A 118 -12.62 1.53 11.48
CA TYR A 118 -11.51 1.94 12.36
C TYR A 118 -12.02 2.57 13.67
N ASN A 119 -13.13 2.07 14.22
CA ASN A 119 -13.73 2.53 15.47
C ASN A 119 -14.01 4.04 15.50
N TYR A 120 -14.28 4.65 14.33
CA TYR A 120 -14.38 6.10 14.13
C TYR A 120 -13.12 6.89 14.52
N ASN A 121 -11.96 6.21 14.56
CA ASN A 121 -10.67 6.80 14.88
C ASN A 121 -9.88 7.08 13.59
N TYR A 122 -9.71 8.37 13.28
CA TYR A 122 -8.98 8.80 12.09
C TYR A 122 -7.48 8.42 12.12
N GLU A 123 -6.87 8.43 13.31
CA GLU A 123 -5.48 8.05 13.47
C GLU A 123 -5.25 6.55 13.20
N GLU A 124 -6.16 5.67 13.65
CA GLU A 124 -6.10 4.25 13.33
C GLU A 124 -6.19 4.00 11.82
N TYR A 125 -7.07 4.73 11.11
CA TYR A 125 -7.15 4.66 9.65
C TYR A 125 -5.87 5.14 8.97
N ALA A 126 -5.28 6.24 9.45
CA ALA A 126 -4.02 6.78 8.94
C ALA A 126 -2.87 5.79 9.17
N LEU A 127 -2.74 5.23 10.38
CA LEU A 127 -1.76 4.19 10.72
C LEU A 127 -1.88 2.97 9.82
N ALA A 128 -3.11 2.51 9.53
CA ALA A 128 -3.32 1.40 8.61
C ALA A 128 -2.72 1.66 7.22
N LYS A 129 -2.77 2.91 6.72
CA LYS A 129 -2.14 3.27 5.44
C LYS A 129 -0.63 3.40 5.54
N PHE A 130 -0.10 3.88 6.66
CA PHE A 130 1.34 3.96 6.90
C PHE A 130 2.02 2.59 6.91
N ARG A 131 1.28 1.53 7.18
CA ARG A 131 1.78 0.16 7.11
C ARG A 131 2.38 -0.20 5.74
N ILE A 132 2.03 0.52 4.68
CA ILE A 132 2.62 0.34 3.35
C ILE A 132 4.16 0.48 3.38
N ALA A 133 4.70 1.21 4.35
CA ALA A 133 6.14 1.44 4.51
C ALA A 133 6.76 0.66 5.70
N GLU A 134 5.96 -0.10 6.47
CA GLU A 134 6.42 -0.68 7.75
C GLU A 134 7.58 -1.68 7.59
N ASN A 135 7.61 -2.42 6.48
CA ASN A 135 8.66 -3.41 6.20
C ASN A 135 9.75 -2.89 5.25
N GLN A 136 9.66 -1.62 4.83
CA GLN A 136 10.68 -1.02 3.96
C GLN A 136 11.97 -0.71 4.74
N GLU A 137 13.09 -0.79 4.03
CA GLU A 137 14.42 -0.54 4.56
C GLU A 137 15.17 0.53 3.73
N ASN A 138 16.44 0.75 4.02
CA ASN A 138 17.27 1.82 3.45
C ASN A 138 17.46 1.75 1.92
N ASP A 139 17.15 0.64 1.27
CA ASP A 139 17.18 0.45 -0.18
C ASP A 139 15.83 0.72 -0.86
N ASN A 140 14.79 1.03 -0.08
CA ASN A 140 13.43 1.32 -0.54
C ASN A 140 13.12 2.82 -0.44
N TYR A 141 12.00 3.23 -1.04
CA TYR A 141 11.58 4.63 -1.11
C TYR A 141 10.14 4.78 -0.65
N PHE A 142 9.89 5.73 0.25
CA PHE A 142 8.56 6.14 0.69
C PHE A 142 8.29 7.57 0.25
N ILE A 143 7.40 7.74 -0.72
CA ILE A 143 6.99 9.03 -1.26
C ILE A 143 5.71 9.46 -0.55
N TYR A 144 5.69 10.65 0.03
CA TYR A 144 4.57 11.11 0.86
C TYR A 144 4.25 12.59 0.66
N ASN A 145 3.00 12.95 0.91
CA ASN A 145 2.55 14.33 0.85
C ASN A 145 2.97 15.09 2.13
N ARG A 146 3.88 16.05 1.95
CA ARG A 146 4.33 16.93 3.04
C ARG A 146 3.27 17.94 3.49
N ASP A 147 2.27 18.23 2.64
CA ASP A 147 1.20 19.17 2.96
C ASP A 147 0.12 18.59 3.89
N ASP A 148 0.17 17.29 4.15
CA ASP A 148 -0.79 16.55 4.97
C ASP A 148 -0.32 16.50 6.43
N GLU A 149 -1.06 17.15 7.33
CA GLU A 149 -0.69 17.30 8.74
C GLU A 149 -0.63 15.96 9.48
N MET A 150 -1.56 15.02 9.19
CA MET A 150 -1.56 13.71 9.81
C MET A 150 -0.34 12.90 9.36
N SER A 151 0.04 13.01 8.08
CA SER A 151 1.28 12.38 7.58
C SER A 151 2.51 12.93 8.29
N GLN A 152 2.60 14.26 8.51
CA GLN A 152 3.71 14.86 9.23
C GLN A 152 3.79 14.37 10.69
N LYS A 153 2.64 14.31 11.38
CA LYS A 153 2.56 13.80 12.75
C LYS A 153 3.10 12.37 12.82
N LEU A 154 2.55 11.45 12.01
CA LEU A 154 2.92 10.05 12.06
C LEU A 154 4.37 9.77 11.63
N LEU A 155 4.93 10.59 10.73
CA LEU A 155 6.34 10.48 10.34
C LEU A 155 7.33 10.84 11.47
N GLN A 156 6.90 11.62 12.47
CA GLN A 156 7.69 11.92 13.65
C GLN A 156 7.59 10.82 14.71
N GLU A 157 6.47 10.11 14.75
CA GLU A 157 6.17 9.07 15.75
C GLU A 157 6.66 7.67 15.32
N LEU A 158 6.71 7.40 14.00
CA LEU A 158 7.05 6.09 13.46
C LEU A 158 8.54 6.00 13.10
N ASP A 159 9.20 4.95 13.59
CA ASP A 159 10.58 4.62 13.19
C ASP A 159 10.61 3.87 11.85
N LEU A 160 10.46 4.62 10.77
CA LEU A 160 10.55 4.09 9.41
C LEU A 160 11.98 4.19 8.89
N ARG A 161 12.60 3.05 8.56
CA ARG A 161 13.99 2.94 8.10
C ARG A 161 14.20 3.27 6.62
N VAL A 162 13.13 3.52 5.89
CA VAL A 162 13.09 3.79 4.45
C VAL A 162 13.60 5.20 4.09
N LYS A 163 14.07 5.38 2.86
CA LYS A 163 14.36 6.71 2.30
C LYS A 163 13.06 7.46 2.08
N LYS A 164 12.85 8.53 2.83
CA LYS A 164 11.63 9.36 2.82
C LYS A 164 11.77 10.46 1.76
N ILE A 165 10.86 10.51 0.78
CA ILE A 165 10.84 11.50 -0.29
C ILE A 165 9.54 12.30 -0.19
N PRO A 166 9.59 13.57 0.25
CA PRO A 166 8.41 14.41 0.31
C PRO A 166 8.03 14.93 -1.08
N PHE A 167 6.72 15.12 -1.31
CA PHE A 167 6.21 16.04 -2.33
C PHE A 167 5.27 17.06 -1.70
N SER A 168 5.16 18.23 -2.33
CA SER A 168 4.29 19.33 -1.89
C SER A 168 3.68 20.03 -3.08
N MET A 169 2.43 20.49 -2.92
CA MET A 169 1.75 21.40 -3.84
C MET A 169 1.79 22.85 -3.33
N LYS A 170 2.18 23.08 -2.06
CA LYS A 170 2.20 24.39 -1.41
C LYS A 170 3.58 25.01 -1.35
N GLU A 171 4.61 24.20 -1.29
CA GLU A 171 6.00 24.65 -1.08
C GLU A 171 6.94 24.11 -2.15
N LYS A 172 7.94 24.92 -2.53
CA LYS A 172 9.07 24.44 -3.31
C LYS A 172 10.02 23.68 -2.37
N LEU A 173 10.19 22.38 -2.63
CA LEU A 173 11.15 21.57 -1.89
C LEU A 173 12.55 21.84 -2.43
N HIS A 174 13.51 22.04 -1.53
CA HIS A 174 14.93 22.12 -1.84
C HIS A 174 15.55 20.74 -1.65
N GLU A 175 16.38 20.34 -2.58
CA GLU A 175 17.17 19.10 -2.52
C GLU A 175 18.20 19.15 -1.38
#